data_3f02b9d45017a37e1ba72df9c784d00c
#
_entry.id   3f02b9d45017a37e1ba72df9c784d00c
#
_cell.length_a   1.000
_cell.length_b   1.000
_cell.length_c   1.000
_cell.angle_alpha   90.00
_cell.angle_beta   90.00
_cell.angle_gamma   90.00
#
_symmetry.space_group_name_H-M   'P 1'
#
loop_
_entity.id
_entity.type
_entity.pdbx_description
1 polymer ?
#
loop_
_entity_poly.entity_id
_entity_poly.type
_entity_poly.pdbx_seq_one_letter_code
_entity_poly.pdbx_strand_id
1 'polypeptide(L)'
;MDTTQISRRQILVVGSCNTDMVIKAAHLPRPGETILGGTFFMNPGGKGANQAVAIARLGGSVTFICKTGSDIFGHQSQQLFEEEGINTSYVFSDSGNPSGVALITVDEKAENCIVVASGANANLLPSDLAKAEEAIELADLILMQLE
;
A
#
# COMPACT_ATOMS: atom_id res chain seq x y z
N MET A 1 -22.51 -22.26 -28.63
CA MET A 1 -22.70 -21.61 -27.32
C MET A 1 -21.65 -20.52 -27.23
N ASP A 2 -22.09 -19.31 -27.44
CA ASP A 2 -21.21 -18.13 -27.47
C ASP A 2 -20.87 -17.76 -26.02
N THR A 3 -19.70 -18.15 -25.59
CA THR A 3 -19.16 -17.71 -24.27
C THR A 3 -18.67 -16.29 -24.48
N THR A 4 -19.56 -15.34 -24.31
CA THR A 4 -19.19 -13.93 -24.19
C THR A 4 -18.13 -13.82 -23.09
N GLN A 5 -16.85 -13.75 -23.47
CA GLN A 5 -15.79 -13.37 -22.55
C GLN A 5 -16.15 -11.98 -22.04
N ILE A 6 -16.65 -11.91 -20.81
CA ILE A 6 -16.81 -10.64 -20.10
C ILE A 6 -15.38 -10.11 -19.94
N SER A 7 -15.01 -9.13 -20.77
CA SER A 7 -13.74 -8.42 -20.62
C SER A 7 -13.70 -7.87 -19.18
N ARG A 8 -12.71 -8.31 -18.40
CA ARG A 8 -12.52 -7.77 -17.05
C ARG A 8 -12.16 -6.29 -17.18
N ARG A 9 -12.89 -5.44 -16.48
CA ARG A 9 -12.58 -4.01 -16.43
C ARG A 9 -11.18 -3.79 -15.90
N GLN A 10 -10.43 -2.92 -16.56
CA GLN A 10 -9.10 -2.51 -16.15
C GLN A 10 -9.22 -1.40 -15.11
N ILE A 11 -8.78 -1.67 -13.89
CA ILE A 11 -8.85 -0.72 -12.78
C ILE A 11 -7.44 -0.29 -12.44
N LEU A 12 -7.19 1.00 -12.51
CA LEU A 12 -5.93 1.61 -12.11
C LEU A 12 -6.07 2.17 -10.71
N VAL A 13 -5.17 1.80 -9.82
CA VAL A 13 -5.07 2.37 -8.48
C VAL A 13 -3.81 3.20 -8.39
N VAL A 14 -3.91 4.42 -7.87
CA VAL A 14 -2.76 5.31 -7.58
C VAL A 14 -2.79 5.64 -6.10
N GLY A 15 -1.72 5.36 -5.37
CA GLY A 15 -1.71 5.70 -3.94
C GLY A 15 -0.55 5.13 -3.15
N SER A 16 -0.65 5.25 -1.83
CA SER A 16 0.39 4.86 -0.88
C SER A 16 0.51 3.35 -0.69
N CYS A 17 1.74 2.94 -0.39
CA CYS A 17 2.11 1.59 0.04
C CYS A 17 2.97 1.71 1.30
N ASN A 18 2.56 1.10 2.40
CA ASN A 18 3.25 1.15 3.69
C ASN A 18 3.48 -0.26 4.24
N THR A 19 4.40 -0.36 5.19
CA THR A 19 4.46 -1.46 6.14
C THR A 19 3.93 -0.95 7.48
N ASP A 20 2.85 -1.57 7.97
CA ASP A 20 2.25 -1.24 9.25
C ASP A 20 2.91 -2.06 10.35
N MET A 21 3.61 -1.39 11.27
CA MET A 21 4.24 -1.96 12.47
C MET A 21 3.32 -1.74 13.66
N VAL A 22 2.64 -2.79 14.10
CA VAL A 22 1.59 -2.70 15.11
C VAL A 22 2.03 -3.28 16.42
N ILE A 23 1.85 -2.55 17.52
CA ILE A 23 1.99 -3.04 18.88
C ILE A 23 0.64 -2.95 19.58
N LYS A 24 0.13 -4.10 20.05
CA LYS A 24 -1.01 -4.13 20.98
C LYS A 24 -0.48 -4.03 22.41
N ALA A 25 -0.96 -3.04 23.15
CA ALA A 25 -0.55 -2.76 24.53
C ALA A 25 -1.80 -2.65 25.45
N ALA A 26 -1.60 -2.69 26.76
CA ALA A 26 -2.72 -2.54 27.71
C ALA A 26 -3.39 -1.15 27.63
N HIS A 27 -2.60 -0.13 27.35
CA HIS A 27 -3.06 1.25 27.13
C HIS A 27 -2.06 2.00 26.24
N LEU A 28 -2.45 3.16 25.74
CA LEU A 28 -1.55 4.03 24.97
C LEU A 28 -0.56 4.70 25.95
N PRO A 29 0.76 4.70 25.65
CA PRO A 29 1.77 5.30 26.54
C PRO A 29 1.61 6.82 26.63
N ARG A 30 1.78 7.37 27.84
CA ARG A 30 1.88 8.80 28.06
C ARG A 30 3.30 9.30 27.74
N PRO A 31 3.51 10.60 27.50
CA PRO A 31 4.85 11.15 27.33
C PRO A 31 5.77 10.76 28.49
N GLY A 32 6.92 10.15 28.16
CA GLY A 32 7.90 9.68 29.14
C GLY A 32 7.60 8.33 29.79
N GLU A 33 6.47 7.69 29.46
CA GLU A 33 6.11 6.36 29.99
C GLU A 33 6.72 5.24 29.14
N THR A 34 7.15 4.18 29.81
CA THR A 34 7.54 2.91 29.17
C THR A 34 6.57 1.82 29.59
N ILE A 35 5.92 1.18 28.62
CA ILE A 35 5.06 0.02 28.85
C ILE A 35 5.83 -1.21 28.43
N LEU A 36 5.90 -2.21 29.32
CA LEU A 36 6.51 -3.51 29.04
C LEU A 36 5.42 -4.53 28.70
N GLY A 37 5.74 -5.42 27.74
CA GLY A 37 4.80 -6.42 27.24
C GLY A 37 4.12 -5.99 25.94
N GLY A 38 3.05 -6.68 25.62
CA GLY A 38 2.31 -6.45 24.37
C GLY A 38 2.67 -7.45 23.27
N THR A 39 1.93 -7.37 22.16
CA THR A 39 2.13 -8.22 20.98
C THR A 39 2.50 -7.35 19.80
N PHE A 40 3.64 -7.66 19.17
CA PHE A 40 4.09 -7.00 17.96
C PHE A 40 3.78 -7.85 16.72
N PHE A 41 3.33 -7.20 15.65
CA PHE A 41 3.20 -7.80 14.33
C PHE A 41 3.34 -6.74 13.24
N MET A 42 3.68 -7.19 12.04
CA MET A 42 3.75 -6.35 10.85
C MET A 42 2.72 -6.82 9.83
N ASN A 43 2.09 -5.87 9.17
CA ASN A 43 1.17 -6.12 8.06
C ASN A 43 1.50 -5.21 6.88
N PRO A 44 1.24 -5.66 5.65
CA PRO A 44 1.14 -4.75 4.52
C PRO A 44 0.04 -3.73 4.79
N GLY A 45 0.32 -2.47 4.46
CA GLY A 45 -0.58 -1.35 4.67
C GLY A 45 -0.47 -0.31 3.56
N GLY A 46 -1.03 0.87 3.82
CA GLY A 46 -1.21 1.92 2.82
C GLY A 46 -2.59 1.85 2.16
N LYS A 47 -3.27 3.00 2.08
CA LYS A 47 -4.65 3.05 1.56
C LYS A 47 -4.73 2.64 0.10
N GLY A 48 -3.74 3.03 -0.73
CA GLY A 48 -3.66 2.62 -2.12
C GLY A 48 -3.48 1.11 -2.26
N ALA A 49 -2.52 0.54 -1.54
CA ALA A 49 -2.24 -0.90 -1.55
C ALA A 49 -3.45 -1.72 -1.08
N ASN A 50 -4.12 -1.30 0.01
CA ASN A 50 -5.32 -1.96 0.52
C ASN A 50 -6.45 -1.98 -0.51
N GLN A 51 -6.65 -0.90 -1.25
CA GLN A 51 -7.65 -0.82 -2.31
C GLN A 51 -7.29 -1.71 -3.50
N ALA A 52 -6.02 -1.70 -3.95
CA ALA A 52 -5.55 -2.54 -5.04
C ALA A 52 -5.74 -4.03 -4.72
N VAL A 53 -5.33 -4.48 -3.53
CA VAL A 53 -5.50 -5.85 -3.06
C VAL A 53 -6.98 -6.23 -2.94
N ALA A 54 -7.82 -5.35 -2.39
CA ALA A 54 -9.25 -5.61 -2.26
C ALA A 54 -9.91 -5.82 -3.63
N ILE A 55 -9.58 -4.99 -4.62
CA ILE A 55 -10.11 -5.12 -5.99
C ILE A 55 -9.63 -6.43 -6.64
N ALA A 56 -8.35 -6.76 -6.51
CA ALA A 56 -7.78 -7.99 -7.06
C ALA A 56 -8.46 -9.23 -6.47
N ARG A 57 -8.64 -9.29 -5.15
CA ARG A 57 -9.34 -10.38 -4.45
C ARG A 57 -10.81 -10.50 -4.84
N LEU A 58 -11.46 -9.41 -5.24
CA LEU A 58 -12.81 -9.41 -5.80
C LEU A 58 -12.85 -9.81 -7.29
N GLY A 59 -11.72 -10.17 -7.88
CA GLY A 59 -11.62 -10.65 -9.28
C GLY A 59 -11.46 -9.53 -10.31
N GLY A 60 -11.18 -8.29 -9.89
CA GLY A 60 -10.85 -7.18 -10.78
C GLY A 60 -9.47 -7.36 -11.44
N SER A 61 -9.27 -6.74 -12.61
CA SER A 61 -7.94 -6.59 -13.22
C SER A 61 -7.34 -5.28 -12.76
N VAL A 62 -6.26 -5.34 -11.97
CA VAL A 62 -5.68 -4.18 -11.29
C VAL A 62 -4.29 -3.88 -11.79
N THR A 63 -4.05 -2.62 -12.11
CA THR A 63 -2.72 -2.02 -12.24
C THR A 63 -2.50 -1.06 -11.07
N PHE A 64 -1.40 -1.20 -10.35
CA PHE A 64 -1.11 -0.36 -9.20
C PHE A 64 0.09 0.56 -9.46
N ILE A 65 -0.13 1.86 -9.29
CA ILE A 65 0.90 2.89 -9.35
C ILE A 65 1.19 3.35 -7.93
N CYS A 66 2.39 3.06 -7.45
CA CYS A 66 2.90 3.51 -6.15
C CYS A 66 4.41 3.64 -6.20
N LYS A 67 5.00 4.10 -5.11
CA LYS A 67 6.45 4.18 -4.97
C LYS A 67 6.90 3.63 -3.63
N THR A 68 7.84 2.68 -3.66
CA THR A 68 8.43 2.04 -2.49
C THR A 68 9.93 2.31 -2.44
N GLY A 69 10.56 2.11 -1.30
CA GLY A 69 12.02 2.12 -1.22
C GLY A 69 12.64 0.87 -1.85
N SER A 70 13.96 0.94 -2.13
CA SER A 70 14.76 -0.22 -2.54
C SER A 70 15.21 -1.07 -1.33
N ASP A 71 14.35 -1.20 -0.34
CA ASP A 71 14.60 -1.91 0.91
C ASP A 71 13.77 -3.20 1.01
N ILE A 72 13.93 -3.91 2.13
CA ILE A 72 13.22 -5.18 2.35
C ILE A 72 11.70 -5.01 2.31
N PHE A 73 11.17 -3.88 2.79
CA PHE A 73 9.73 -3.62 2.80
C PHE A 73 9.20 -3.38 1.39
N GLY A 74 9.95 -2.65 0.54
CA GLY A 74 9.61 -2.47 -0.86
C GLY A 74 9.57 -3.79 -1.62
N HIS A 75 10.56 -4.66 -1.42
CA HIS A 75 10.58 -5.99 -2.04
C HIS A 75 9.44 -6.88 -1.58
N GLN A 76 9.14 -6.90 -0.28
CA GLN A 76 8.00 -7.67 0.27
C GLN A 76 6.66 -7.17 -0.27
N SER A 77 6.49 -5.85 -0.40
CA SER A 77 5.28 -5.27 -0.97
C SER A 77 5.10 -5.65 -2.44
N GLN A 78 6.15 -5.58 -3.24
CA GLN A 78 6.11 -5.97 -4.64
C GLN A 78 5.74 -7.45 -4.79
N GLN A 79 6.39 -8.33 -4.02
CA GLN A 79 6.09 -9.76 -4.03
C GLN A 79 4.62 -10.02 -3.68
N LEU A 80 4.09 -9.37 -2.64
CA LEU A 80 2.69 -9.48 -2.27
C LEU A 80 1.76 -9.10 -3.42
N PHE A 81 2.03 -7.97 -4.10
CA PHE A 81 1.18 -7.52 -5.21
C PHE A 81 1.21 -8.52 -6.38
N GLU A 82 2.37 -9.11 -6.68
CA GLU A 82 2.50 -10.15 -7.69
C GLU A 82 1.71 -11.43 -7.31
N GLU A 83 1.78 -11.85 -6.05
CA GLU A 83 1.00 -12.98 -5.51
C GLU A 83 -0.52 -12.74 -5.57
N GLU A 84 -0.97 -11.50 -5.37
CA GLU A 84 -2.38 -11.10 -5.49
C GLU A 84 -2.83 -10.90 -6.96
N GLY A 85 -1.92 -11.09 -7.93
CA GLY A 85 -2.22 -10.95 -9.36
C GLY A 85 -2.39 -9.51 -9.82
N ILE A 86 -1.83 -8.55 -9.10
CA ILE A 86 -1.81 -7.13 -9.46
C ILE A 86 -0.68 -6.87 -10.46
N ASN A 87 -0.94 -6.07 -11.49
CA ASN A 87 0.09 -5.60 -12.40
C ASN A 87 1.00 -4.59 -11.68
N THR A 88 2.26 -4.99 -11.45
CA THR A 88 3.28 -4.23 -10.72
C THR A 88 4.23 -3.42 -11.61
N SER A 89 3.98 -3.34 -12.91
CA SER A 89 4.85 -2.64 -13.88
C SER A 89 5.11 -1.18 -13.52
N TYR A 90 4.25 -0.59 -12.69
CA TYR A 90 4.33 0.80 -12.24
C TYR A 90 4.49 0.93 -10.72
N VAL A 91 4.95 -0.12 -10.07
CA VAL A 91 5.48 -0.04 -8.70
C VAL A 91 6.92 0.47 -8.81
N PHE A 92 7.09 1.78 -8.63
CA PHE A 92 8.40 2.41 -8.77
C PHE A 92 9.26 2.20 -7.53
N SER A 93 10.56 2.03 -7.73
CA SER A 93 11.53 1.92 -6.64
C SER A 93 12.32 3.22 -6.49
N ASP A 94 12.44 3.70 -5.26
CA ASP A 94 13.25 4.85 -4.87
C ASP A 94 14.50 4.38 -4.12
N SER A 95 15.67 4.63 -4.68
CA SER A 95 16.95 4.27 -4.04
C SER A 95 17.43 5.29 -3.00
N GLY A 96 16.82 6.47 -2.97
CA GLY A 96 17.20 7.57 -2.08
C GLY A 96 16.36 7.65 -0.80
N ASN A 97 15.21 6.98 -0.76
CA ASN A 97 14.30 7.02 0.38
C ASN A 97 13.81 5.63 0.77
N PRO A 98 13.60 5.36 2.07
CA PRO A 98 13.04 4.09 2.52
C PRO A 98 11.56 3.96 2.11
N SER A 99 11.04 2.74 2.14
CA SER A 99 9.60 2.49 2.01
C SER A 99 8.80 3.18 3.11
N GLY A 100 7.53 3.48 2.82
CA GLY A 100 6.62 4.05 3.81
C GLY A 100 6.37 3.09 4.98
N VAL A 101 6.34 3.62 6.20
CA VAL A 101 6.10 2.85 7.43
C VAL A 101 5.08 3.58 8.30
N ALA A 102 4.13 2.85 8.87
CA ALA A 102 3.25 3.33 9.92
C ALA A 102 3.59 2.62 11.25
N LEU A 103 3.90 3.40 12.28
CA LEU A 103 4.04 2.90 13.65
C LEU A 103 2.69 3.06 14.36
N ILE A 104 2.10 1.94 14.76
CA ILE A 104 0.73 1.89 15.27
C ILE A 104 0.74 1.26 16.66
N THR A 105 0.29 1.99 17.66
CA THR A 105 -0.01 1.43 18.98
C THR A 105 -1.52 1.31 19.12
N VAL A 106 -2.00 0.14 19.54
CA VAL A 106 -3.44 -0.13 19.78
C VAL A 106 -3.61 -0.62 21.20
N ASP A 107 -4.56 -0.05 21.94
CA ASP A 107 -4.85 -0.47 23.31
C ASP A 107 -5.99 -1.50 23.40
N GLU A 108 -6.29 -1.98 24.61
CA GLU A 108 -7.36 -2.96 24.89
C GLU A 108 -8.76 -2.42 24.58
N LYS A 109 -8.93 -1.09 24.47
CA LYS A 109 -10.20 -0.43 24.11
C LYS A 109 -10.34 -0.19 22.61
N ALA A 110 -9.35 -0.69 21.80
CA ALA A 110 -9.22 -0.45 20.37
C ALA A 110 -8.96 1.03 20.01
N GLU A 111 -8.53 1.87 20.97
CA GLU A 111 -8.01 3.19 20.67
C GLU A 111 -6.60 3.03 20.06
N ASN A 112 -6.24 3.91 19.14
CA ASN A 112 -4.94 3.84 18.49
C ASN A 112 -4.21 5.17 18.45
N CYS A 113 -2.89 5.08 18.31
CA CYS A 113 -2.01 6.20 18.03
C CYS A 113 -1.09 5.80 16.89
N ILE A 114 -1.06 6.61 15.83
CA ILE A 114 -0.36 6.28 14.58
C ILE A 114 0.60 7.40 14.23
N VAL A 115 1.84 7.02 13.89
CA VAL A 115 2.84 7.91 13.30
C VAL A 115 3.26 7.32 11.97
N VAL A 116 3.14 8.10 10.88
CA VAL A 116 3.50 7.67 9.53
C VAL A 116 4.77 8.37 9.08
N ALA A 117 5.74 7.58 8.64
CA ALA A 117 6.87 8.05 7.85
C ALA A 117 6.57 7.72 6.38
N SER A 118 6.25 8.75 5.58
CA SER A 118 5.81 8.55 4.19
C SER A 118 6.90 7.94 3.30
N GLY A 119 8.18 8.21 3.58
CA GLY A 119 9.29 7.65 2.80
C GLY A 119 9.11 7.89 1.30
N ALA A 120 9.32 6.85 0.51
CA ALA A 120 9.21 6.89 -0.94
C ALA A 120 7.81 7.28 -1.46
N ASN A 121 6.73 7.09 -0.69
CA ASN A 121 5.39 7.54 -1.10
C ASN A 121 5.37 9.04 -1.41
N ALA A 122 6.08 9.86 -0.62
CA ALA A 122 6.14 11.32 -0.84
C ALA A 122 6.86 11.70 -2.14
N ASN A 123 7.58 10.77 -2.75
CA ASN A 123 8.33 10.95 -4.00
C ASN A 123 7.62 10.35 -5.23
N LEU A 124 6.38 9.94 -5.12
CA LEU A 124 5.58 9.62 -6.30
C LEU A 124 5.22 10.93 -7.01
N LEU A 125 5.93 11.22 -8.08
CA LEU A 125 5.88 12.50 -8.77
C LEU A 125 5.09 12.43 -10.09
N PRO A 126 4.63 13.56 -10.65
CA PRO A 126 4.00 13.59 -11.97
C PRO A 126 4.85 12.94 -13.08
N SER A 127 6.19 13.00 -12.97
CA SER A 127 7.11 12.33 -13.90
C SER A 127 7.04 10.80 -13.82
N ASP A 128 6.63 10.24 -12.70
CA ASP A 128 6.40 8.79 -12.59
C ASP A 128 5.06 8.42 -13.24
N LEU A 129 4.02 9.24 -13.03
CA LEU A 129 2.72 9.06 -13.68
C LEU A 129 2.83 9.15 -15.21
N ALA A 130 3.67 10.05 -15.73
CA ALA A 130 3.93 10.14 -17.17
C ALA A 130 4.49 8.84 -17.78
N LYS A 131 5.22 8.02 -16.99
CA LYS A 131 5.68 6.69 -17.44
C LYS A 131 4.56 5.66 -17.50
N ALA A 132 3.44 5.93 -16.86
CA ALA A 132 2.27 5.07 -16.80
C ALA A 132 1.12 5.59 -17.69
N GLU A 133 1.37 6.54 -18.60
CA GLU A 133 0.36 7.20 -19.42
C GLU A 133 -0.53 6.20 -20.17
N GLU A 134 0.07 5.19 -20.81
CA GLU A 134 -0.66 4.13 -21.51
C GLU A 134 -1.64 3.38 -20.59
N ALA A 135 -1.20 3.03 -19.36
CA ALA A 135 -2.07 2.35 -18.41
C ALA A 135 -3.19 3.25 -17.90
N ILE A 136 -2.93 4.56 -17.80
CA ILE A 136 -3.93 5.57 -17.42
C ILE A 136 -4.99 5.70 -18.51
N GLU A 137 -4.58 5.75 -19.77
CA GLU A 137 -5.50 5.87 -20.92
C GLU A 137 -6.36 4.62 -21.14
N LEU A 138 -5.80 3.43 -20.86
CA LEU A 138 -6.50 2.15 -21.04
C LEU A 138 -7.38 1.77 -19.85
N ALA A 139 -7.34 2.51 -18.76
CA ALA A 139 -8.13 2.19 -17.57
C ALA A 139 -9.61 2.53 -17.75
N ASP A 140 -10.49 1.57 -17.44
CA ASP A 140 -11.94 1.81 -17.35
C ASP A 140 -12.33 2.62 -16.11
N LEU A 141 -11.53 2.52 -15.04
CA LEU A 141 -11.72 3.21 -13.77
C LEU A 141 -10.36 3.55 -13.14
N ILE A 142 -10.24 4.76 -12.63
CA ILE A 142 -9.07 5.19 -11.86
C ILE A 142 -9.51 5.51 -10.45
N LEU A 143 -8.84 4.88 -9.47
CA LEU A 143 -9.02 5.12 -8.05
C LEU A 143 -7.75 5.74 -7.49
N MET A 144 -7.86 6.94 -6.90
CA MET A 144 -6.71 7.67 -6.37
C MET A 144 -6.82 7.90 -4.86
N GLN A 145 -5.69 7.73 -4.19
CA GLN A 145 -5.48 8.15 -2.81
C GLN A 145 -4.37 9.20 -2.78
N LEU A 146 -4.66 10.33 -2.16
CA LEU A 146 -3.75 11.47 -2.07
C LEU A 146 -3.00 11.54 -0.73
N GLU A 147 -2.84 10.42 -0.10
CA GLU A 147 -2.07 10.29 1.13
C GLU A 147 -0.62 9.92 0.85
#